data_1a46fd9a29af229cf46baf1fa50890b2
#
_entry.id   1a46fd9a29af229cf46baf1fa50890b2
#
_cell.length_a   1.000
_cell.length_b   1.000
_cell.length_c   1.000
_cell.angle_alpha   90.00
_cell.angle_beta   90.00
_cell.angle_gamma   90.00
#
_symmetry.space_group_name_H-M   'P 1'
#
loop_
_entity.id
_entity.type
_entity.pdbx_description
1 polymer ?
#
loop_
_entity_poly.entity_id
_entity_poly.type
_entity_poly.pdbx_seq_one_letter_code
_entity_poly.pdbx_strand_id
1 'polypeptide(L)'
;SSEIGHLNGVIVHTPGNEVSLVNPEIADELLFDDIIFEDDAREQHLAMLDIFKAAMKTDGKVIEIADLFLETLKIGDASPYFVEQLIKEFPQENLQVIESELLALSPIDLLKFSIQGVLKTSTDFNLHPSPNLLFTRDLAVVCGNSILMSRAATHARLRESLIMETIVTYHPLFETVRSNAVRISGHQSIEGGDVLIQSDKLVLIGMSERTSFTGLMKASEGLFDKGVETVLAVDIPKQR
;
A
#
# COMPACT_ATOMS: atom_id res chain seq x y z
N SER A 1 12.15 18.08 -3.35
CA SER A 1 10.78 18.05 -2.85
C SER A 1 10.77 17.78 -1.36
N SER A 2 9.72 18.17 -0.70
CA SER A 2 9.52 17.95 0.74
C SER A 2 8.03 17.74 1.00
N GLU A 3 7.68 17.23 2.16
CA GLU A 3 6.28 17.00 2.55
C GLU A 3 5.54 18.26 2.99
N ILE A 4 6.24 19.38 3.09
CA ILE A 4 5.68 20.71 3.42
C ILE A 4 5.45 21.58 2.20
N GLY A 5 5.66 21.08 1.00
CA GLY A 5 5.40 21.77 -0.25
C GLY A 5 3.92 21.83 -0.61
N HIS A 6 3.60 22.50 -1.72
CA HIS A 6 2.23 22.50 -2.24
C HIS A 6 1.78 21.08 -2.62
N LEU A 7 0.61 20.67 -2.14
CA LEU A 7 0.00 19.40 -2.48
C LEU A 7 -0.50 19.42 -3.93
N ASN A 8 0.08 18.57 -4.77
CA ASN A 8 -0.30 18.43 -6.18
C ASN A 8 -1.14 17.20 -6.46
N GLY A 9 -1.00 16.18 -5.61
CA GLY A 9 -1.77 14.95 -5.72
C GLY A 9 -1.66 14.12 -4.45
N VAL A 10 -2.70 13.39 -4.13
CA VAL A 10 -2.72 12.43 -3.03
C VAL A 10 -3.46 11.17 -3.46
N ILE A 11 -2.88 10.02 -3.15
CA ILE A 11 -3.54 8.73 -3.27
C ILE A 11 -4.23 8.43 -1.95
N VAL A 12 -5.47 8.03 -2.01
CA VAL A 12 -6.32 7.73 -0.85
C VAL A 12 -7.06 6.42 -1.08
N HIS A 13 -7.61 5.86 -0.01
CA HIS A 13 -8.59 4.78 -0.07
C HIS A 13 -9.79 5.14 0.80
N THR A 14 -10.93 5.28 0.16
CA THR A 14 -12.18 5.52 0.88
C THR A 14 -12.64 4.22 1.54
N PRO A 15 -12.79 4.16 2.87
CA PRO A 15 -13.26 2.97 3.58
C PRO A 15 -14.54 2.40 2.98
N GLY A 16 -14.58 1.09 2.81
CA GLY A 16 -15.69 0.35 2.25
C GLY A 16 -15.93 -0.95 2.99
N ASN A 17 -16.55 -1.91 2.31
CA ASN A 17 -16.97 -3.18 2.90
C ASN A 17 -15.85 -3.98 3.59
N GLU A 18 -14.58 -3.79 3.21
CA GLU A 18 -13.44 -4.43 3.86
C GLU A 18 -13.33 -4.07 5.34
N VAL A 19 -13.79 -2.88 5.73
CA VAL A 19 -13.84 -2.45 7.14
C VAL A 19 -14.95 -3.17 7.88
N SER A 20 -16.12 -3.31 7.27
CA SER A 20 -17.28 -4.04 7.85
C SER A 20 -17.02 -5.54 8.01
N LEU A 21 -16.05 -6.11 7.28
CA LEU A 21 -15.66 -7.51 7.38
C LEU A 21 -14.74 -7.80 8.57
N VAL A 22 -14.20 -6.77 9.23
CA VAL A 22 -13.41 -6.93 10.45
C VAL A 22 -14.37 -7.28 11.60
N ASN A 23 -14.10 -8.38 12.26
CA ASN A 23 -14.85 -8.84 13.42
C ASN A 23 -13.91 -9.09 14.61
N PRO A 24 -14.40 -9.26 15.84
CA PRO A 24 -13.55 -9.41 17.03
C PRO A 24 -12.59 -10.59 17.01
N GLU A 25 -12.88 -11.63 16.19
CA GLU A 25 -12.02 -12.82 16.12
C GLU A 25 -10.73 -12.58 15.31
N ILE A 26 -10.78 -11.65 14.34
CA ILE A 26 -9.66 -11.36 13.42
C ILE A 26 -9.10 -9.94 13.59
N ALA A 27 -9.70 -9.11 14.46
CA ALA A 27 -9.28 -7.71 14.63
C ALA A 27 -7.80 -7.58 14.98
N ASP A 28 -7.32 -8.33 15.97
CA ASP A 28 -5.92 -8.31 16.41
C ASP A 28 -4.96 -8.70 15.27
N GLU A 29 -5.31 -9.71 14.46
CA GLU A 29 -4.51 -10.14 13.31
C GLU A 29 -4.44 -9.05 12.23
N LEU A 30 -5.53 -8.26 12.10
CA LEU A 30 -5.65 -7.15 11.17
C LEU A 30 -5.16 -5.81 11.74
N LEU A 31 -4.58 -5.81 12.95
CA LEU A 31 -4.02 -4.64 13.63
C LEU A 31 -5.09 -3.59 13.99
N PHE A 32 -6.29 -4.04 14.33
CA PHE A 32 -7.39 -3.19 14.79
C PHE A 32 -7.63 -3.40 16.28
N ASP A 33 -7.56 -2.32 17.05
CA ASP A 33 -7.82 -2.33 18.50
C ASP A 33 -9.32 -2.33 18.81
N ASP A 34 -10.16 -1.93 17.85
CA ASP A 34 -11.62 -1.84 18.02
C ASP A 34 -12.35 -2.04 16.68
N ILE A 35 -13.64 -2.31 16.74
CA ILE A 35 -14.50 -2.44 15.55
C ILE A 35 -14.89 -1.06 15.06
N ILE A 36 -14.60 -0.80 13.80
CA ILE A 36 -14.91 0.46 13.12
C ILE A 36 -16.19 0.28 12.28
N PHE A 37 -17.14 1.20 12.42
CA PHE A 37 -18.32 1.24 11.58
C PHE A 37 -17.99 1.89 10.23
N GLU A 38 -18.30 1.19 9.14
CA GLU A 38 -17.99 1.63 7.76
C GLU A 38 -18.53 3.02 7.46
N ASP A 39 -19.81 3.27 7.79
CA ASP A 39 -20.47 4.55 7.50
C ASP A 39 -19.77 5.72 8.20
N ASP A 40 -19.43 5.55 9.49
CA ASP A 40 -18.74 6.59 10.28
C ASP A 40 -17.32 6.84 9.75
N ALA A 41 -16.59 5.77 9.46
CA ALA A 41 -15.25 5.86 8.89
C ALA A 41 -15.27 6.56 7.52
N ARG A 42 -16.24 6.21 6.69
CA ARG A 42 -16.44 6.81 5.38
C ARG A 42 -16.79 8.28 5.46
N GLU A 43 -17.69 8.68 6.36
CA GLU A 43 -18.07 10.09 6.57
C GLU A 43 -16.86 10.92 6.99
N GLN A 44 -16.10 10.46 7.99
CA GLN A 44 -14.89 11.14 8.45
C GLN A 44 -13.82 11.21 7.36
N HIS A 45 -13.64 10.15 6.59
CA HIS A 45 -12.70 10.13 5.47
C HIS A 45 -13.09 11.16 4.40
N LEU A 46 -14.36 11.23 4.02
CA LEU A 46 -14.85 12.20 3.04
C LEU A 46 -14.64 13.66 3.51
N ALA A 47 -14.84 13.92 4.80
CA ALA A 47 -14.51 15.23 5.39
C ALA A 47 -13.01 15.57 5.29
N MET A 48 -12.13 14.58 5.51
CA MET A 48 -10.69 14.72 5.29
C MET A 48 -10.34 15.03 3.82
N LEU A 49 -11.02 14.37 2.87
CA LEU A 49 -10.81 14.64 1.43
C LEU A 49 -11.16 16.07 1.05
N ASP A 50 -12.17 16.67 1.67
CA ASP A 50 -12.54 18.07 1.42
C ASP A 50 -11.44 19.03 1.89
N ILE A 51 -10.75 18.70 3.00
CA ILE A 51 -9.57 19.45 3.46
C ILE A 51 -8.43 19.33 2.43
N PHE A 52 -8.15 18.13 1.92
CA PHE A 52 -7.12 17.95 0.88
C PHE A 52 -7.44 18.75 -0.38
N LYS A 53 -8.67 18.68 -0.86
CA LYS A 53 -9.12 19.47 -2.03
C LYS A 53 -8.95 20.97 -1.82
N ALA A 54 -9.26 21.47 -0.62
CA ALA A 54 -9.10 22.88 -0.28
C ALA A 54 -7.62 23.31 -0.20
N ALA A 55 -6.72 22.40 0.20
CA ALA A 55 -5.28 22.65 0.31
C ALA A 55 -4.52 22.47 -1.01
N MET A 56 -5.12 21.84 -2.00
CA MET A 56 -4.52 21.57 -3.31
C MET A 56 -4.51 22.80 -4.19
N LYS A 57 -3.60 22.79 -5.17
CA LYS A 57 -3.67 23.68 -6.32
C LYS A 57 -4.89 23.36 -7.18
N THR A 58 -5.26 24.29 -8.06
CA THR A 58 -6.42 24.16 -8.96
C THR A 58 -6.39 22.89 -9.83
N ASP A 59 -5.19 22.39 -10.14
CA ASP A 59 -4.94 21.17 -10.94
C ASP A 59 -4.58 19.94 -10.10
N GLY A 60 -4.61 20.07 -8.78
CA GLY A 60 -4.34 18.98 -7.84
C GLY A 60 -5.37 17.85 -7.92
N LYS A 61 -4.95 16.63 -7.67
CA LYS A 61 -5.80 15.43 -7.79
C LYS A 61 -5.84 14.62 -6.51
N VAL A 62 -7.05 14.28 -6.08
CA VAL A 62 -7.30 13.18 -5.15
C VAL A 62 -7.55 11.94 -6.00
N ILE A 63 -6.78 10.88 -5.77
CA ILE A 63 -6.79 9.66 -6.58
C ILE A 63 -7.16 8.50 -5.66
N GLU A 64 -8.27 7.82 -5.96
CA GLU A 64 -8.68 6.62 -5.24
C GLU A 64 -7.83 5.43 -5.68
N ILE A 65 -7.17 4.76 -4.71
CA ILE A 65 -6.27 3.63 -5.03
C ILE A 65 -7.02 2.44 -5.65
N ALA A 66 -8.28 2.21 -5.26
CA ALA A 66 -9.10 1.16 -5.82
C ALA A 66 -9.38 1.39 -7.32
N ASP A 67 -9.67 2.65 -7.72
CA ASP A 67 -9.85 3.00 -9.13
C ASP A 67 -8.55 2.84 -9.89
N LEU A 68 -7.44 3.32 -9.33
CA LEU A 68 -6.12 3.21 -9.91
C LEU A 68 -5.70 1.74 -10.11
N PHE A 69 -6.00 0.89 -9.14
CA PHE A 69 -5.73 -0.54 -9.24
C PHE A 69 -6.63 -1.22 -10.28
N LEU A 70 -7.93 -0.86 -10.33
CA LEU A 70 -8.84 -1.36 -11.37
C LEU A 70 -8.38 -0.98 -12.77
N GLU A 71 -7.90 0.25 -12.97
CA GLU A 71 -7.31 0.69 -14.23
C GLU A 71 -6.06 -0.13 -14.56
N THR A 72 -5.20 -0.35 -13.57
CA THR A 72 -3.98 -1.15 -13.70
C THR A 72 -4.27 -2.59 -14.13
N LEU A 73 -5.24 -3.24 -13.50
CA LEU A 73 -5.62 -4.64 -13.81
C LEU A 73 -6.12 -4.84 -15.24
N LYS A 74 -6.49 -3.77 -15.94
CA LYS A 74 -6.88 -3.81 -17.38
C LYS A 74 -5.68 -3.69 -18.33
N ILE A 75 -4.47 -3.48 -17.82
CA ILE A 75 -3.28 -3.20 -18.62
C ILE A 75 -2.47 -4.48 -18.84
N GLY A 76 -2.41 -4.96 -20.07
CA GLY A 76 -1.51 -6.05 -20.47
C GLY A 76 -1.51 -7.24 -19.51
N ASP A 77 -0.33 -7.55 -18.96
CA ASP A 77 -0.12 -8.69 -18.06
C ASP A 77 -0.26 -8.35 -16.57
N ALA A 78 -0.84 -7.20 -16.23
CA ALA A 78 -0.93 -6.75 -14.81
C ALA A 78 -1.75 -7.70 -13.93
N SER A 79 -2.91 -8.21 -14.44
CA SER A 79 -3.72 -9.18 -13.69
C SER A 79 -2.98 -10.52 -13.47
N PRO A 80 -2.41 -11.16 -14.50
CA PRO A 80 -1.57 -12.34 -14.31
C PRO A 80 -0.39 -12.10 -13.36
N TYR A 81 0.31 -11.00 -13.50
CA TYR A 81 1.40 -10.63 -12.59
C TYR A 81 0.92 -10.53 -11.15
N PHE A 82 -0.17 -9.81 -10.89
CA PHE A 82 -0.72 -9.68 -9.55
C PHE A 82 -1.07 -11.04 -8.95
N VAL A 83 -1.75 -11.92 -9.69
CA VAL A 83 -2.12 -13.27 -9.23
C VAL A 83 -0.88 -14.10 -8.92
N GLU A 84 0.14 -14.09 -9.79
CA GLU A 84 1.40 -14.80 -9.57
C GLU A 84 2.09 -14.34 -8.28
N GLN A 85 2.22 -13.01 -8.08
CA GLN A 85 2.84 -12.47 -6.89
C GLN A 85 2.00 -12.75 -5.63
N LEU A 86 0.67 -12.69 -5.73
CA LEU A 86 -0.23 -13.02 -4.63
C LEU A 86 -0.02 -14.47 -4.15
N ILE A 87 0.02 -15.43 -5.07
CA ILE A 87 0.28 -16.83 -4.75
C ILE A 87 1.63 -17.00 -4.09
N LYS A 88 2.66 -16.31 -4.59
CA LYS A 88 4.02 -16.38 -4.08
C LYS A 88 4.18 -15.80 -2.67
N GLU A 89 3.51 -14.68 -2.37
CA GLU A 89 3.57 -14.03 -1.06
C GLU A 89 2.67 -14.72 -0.01
N PHE A 90 1.67 -15.48 -0.44
CA PHE A 90 0.71 -16.16 0.41
C PHE A 90 0.70 -17.69 0.22
N PRO A 91 1.84 -18.38 0.39
CA PRO A 91 1.94 -19.82 0.11
C PRO A 91 1.13 -20.70 1.09
N GLN A 92 0.83 -20.19 2.30
CA GLN A 92 0.08 -20.94 3.32
C GLN A 92 -1.41 -20.99 3.03
N GLU A 93 -1.94 -20.05 2.28
CA GLU A 93 -3.36 -19.95 1.92
C GLU A 93 -3.74 -20.86 0.74
N ASN A 94 -2.80 -21.67 0.23
CA ASN A 94 -3.03 -22.64 -0.86
C ASN A 94 -3.70 -22.02 -2.10
N LEU A 95 -3.39 -20.77 -2.42
CA LEU A 95 -3.97 -20.03 -3.54
C LEU A 95 -3.74 -20.72 -4.91
N GLN A 96 -2.73 -21.59 -5.01
CA GLN A 96 -2.47 -22.40 -6.20
C GLN A 96 -3.68 -23.25 -6.60
N VAL A 97 -4.50 -23.67 -5.64
CA VAL A 97 -5.71 -24.49 -5.91
C VAL A 97 -6.75 -23.69 -6.72
N ILE A 98 -6.77 -22.38 -6.55
CA ILE A 98 -7.73 -21.46 -7.21
C ILE A 98 -7.04 -20.55 -8.24
N GLU A 99 -5.77 -20.81 -8.60
CA GLU A 99 -5.02 -19.95 -9.54
C GLU A 99 -5.78 -19.75 -10.86
N SER A 100 -6.29 -20.82 -11.45
CA SER A 100 -7.04 -20.74 -12.70
C SER A 100 -8.34 -19.94 -12.57
N GLU A 101 -8.97 -19.97 -11.40
CA GLU A 101 -10.18 -19.20 -11.12
C GLU A 101 -9.84 -17.72 -10.92
N LEU A 102 -8.74 -17.42 -10.20
CA LEU A 102 -8.24 -16.05 -10.04
C LEU A 102 -7.85 -15.42 -11.38
N LEU A 103 -7.18 -16.16 -12.24
CA LEU A 103 -6.80 -15.71 -13.59
C LEU A 103 -8.01 -15.51 -14.54
N ALA A 104 -9.11 -16.20 -14.26
CA ALA A 104 -10.36 -16.06 -15.03
C ALA A 104 -11.25 -14.91 -14.54
N LEU A 105 -10.94 -14.28 -13.39
CA LEU A 105 -11.72 -13.17 -12.87
C LEU A 105 -11.66 -11.96 -13.81
N SER A 106 -12.79 -11.26 -13.90
CA SER A 106 -12.78 -9.91 -14.46
C SER A 106 -11.93 -8.97 -13.60
N PRO A 107 -11.35 -7.90 -14.16
CA PRO A 107 -10.59 -6.92 -13.36
C PRO A 107 -11.34 -6.38 -12.16
N ILE A 108 -12.64 -6.18 -12.25
CA ILE A 108 -13.47 -5.70 -11.13
C ILE A 108 -13.66 -6.77 -10.04
N ASP A 109 -13.78 -8.03 -10.43
CA ASP A 109 -13.93 -9.12 -9.47
C ASP A 109 -12.60 -9.44 -8.80
N LEU A 110 -11.49 -9.35 -9.53
CA LEU A 110 -10.14 -9.47 -8.98
C LEU A 110 -9.84 -8.32 -7.99
N LEU A 111 -10.23 -7.07 -8.32
CA LEU A 111 -10.16 -5.95 -7.38
C LEU A 111 -10.93 -6.24 -6.09
N LYS A 112 -12.19 -6.68 -6.20
CA LYS A 112 -13.02 -6.99 -5.03
C LYS A 112 -12.39 -8.08 -4.17
N PHE A 113 -11.94 -9.15 -4.78
CA PHE A 113 -11.22 -10.22 -4.09
C PHE A 113 -9.95 -9.68 -3.40
N SER A 114 -9.20 -8.82 -4.08
CA SER A 114 -7.95 -8.26 -3.53
C SER A 114 -8.17 -7.39 -2.30
N ILE A 115 -9.31 -6.73 -2.19
CA ILE A 115 -9.62 -5.83 -1.06
C ILE A 115 -10.42 -6.56 0.01
N GLN A 116 -11.47 -7.29 -0.37
CA GLN A 116 -12.40 -7.92 0.57
C GLN A 116 -11.98 -9.33 1.01
N GLY A 117 -11.11 -9.99 0.24
CA GLY A 117 -10.65 -11.35 0.53
C GLY A 117 -11.66 -12.45 0.19
N VAL A 118 -12.86 -12.12 -0.23
CA VAL A 118 -13.95 -13.08 -0.48
C VAL A 118 -14.03 -13.42 -1.97
N LEU A 119 -13.91 -14.70 -2.28
CA LEU A 119 -14.13 -15.22 -3.62
C LEU A 119 -15.25 -16.28 -3.57
N LYS A 120 -16.38 -15.98 -4.19
CA LYS A 120 -17.46 -16.95 -4.38
C LYS A 120 -17.12 -17.88 -5.55
N THR A 121 -16.51 -18.99 -5.23
CA THR A 121 -16.19 -20.09 -6.15
C THR A 121 -16.91 -21.35 -5.73
N SER A 122 -16.66 -22.44 -6.43
CA SER A 122 -17.14 -23.78 -6.04
C SER A 122 -16.63 -24.24 -4.65
N THR A 123 -15.60 -23.59 -4.12
CA THR A 123 -14.91 -23.96 -2.86
C THR A 123 -14.99 -22.89 -1.76
N ASP A 124 -15.76 -21.79 -1.96
CA ASP A 124 -15.90 -20.68 -1.00
C ASP A 124 -14.57 -20.30 -0.34
N PHE A 125 -13.65 -19.80 -1.14
CA PHE A 125 -12.31 -19.42 -0.69
C PHE A 125 -12.32 -18.01 -0.08
N ASN A 126 -11.76 -17.87 1.13
CA ASN A 126 -11.70 -16.61 1.85
C ASN A 126 -10.29 -16.30 2.35
N LEU A 127 -9.81 -15.11 2.03
CA LEU A 127 -8.69 -14.46 2.73
C LEU A 127 -9.26 -13.45 3.74
N HIS A 128 -8.44 -13.00 4.69
CA HIS A 128 -8.81 -11.84 5.49
C HIS A 128 -8.98 -10.60 4.60
N PRO A 129 -9.88 -9.65 4.92
CA PRO A 129 -9.98 -8.38 4.21
C PRO A 129 -8.70 -7.56 4.35
N SER A 130 -8.57 -6.48 3.58
CA SER A 130 -7.46 -5.52 3.65
C SER A 130 -7.95 -4.14 4.17
N PRO A 131 -8.42 -4.04 5.42
CA PRO A 131 -9.00 -2.81 5.96
C PRO A 131 -7.95 -1.71 6.16
N ASN A 132 -6.66 -2.07 6.29
CA ASN A 132 -5.56 -1.12 6.42
C ASN A 132 -5.17 -0.43 5.10
N LEU A 133 -5.82 -0.76 3.98
CA LEU A 133 -5.61 -0.09 2.71
C LEU A 133 -5.92 1.42 2.80
N LEU A 134 -6.75 1.84 3.75
CA LEU A 134 -7.00 3.25 4.05
C LEU A 134 -5.74 4.03 4.45
N PHE A 135 -4.70 3.35 4.96
CA PHE A 135 -3.40 3.94 5.30
C PHE A 135 -2.47 3.93 4.08
N THR A 136 -2.86 4.63 3.02
CA THR A 136 -2.12 4.67 1.74
C THR A 136 -0.70 5.21 1.90
N ARG A 137 -0.43 6.01 2.94
CA ARG A 137 0.91 6.48 3.29
C ARG A 137 1.90 5.34 3.53
N ASP A 138 1.42 4.24 4.11
CA ASP A 138 2.27 3.10 4.45
C ASP A 138 2.71 2.28 3.24
N LEU A 139 2.12 2.50 2.06
CA LEU A 139 2.33 1.67 0.87
C LEU A 139 3.52 2.11 0.02
N ALA A 140 3.80 3.41 -0.02
CA ALA A 140 4.93 3.96 -0.77
C ALA A 140 5.22 5.41 -0.36
N VAL A 141 6.47 5.85 -0.58
CA VAL A 141 6.90 7.22 -0.30
C VAL A 141 7.57 7.83 -1.53
N VAL A 142 7.11 9.00 -1.95
CA VAL A 142 7.72 9.74 -3.05
C VAL A 142 8.89 10.58 -2.53
N CYS A 143 10.07 10.35 -3.06
CA CYS A 143 11.29 11.10 -2.74
C CYS A 143 11.93 11.66 -4.02
N GLY A 144 11.73 12.95 -4.27
CA GLY A 144 12.22 13.58 -5.51
C GLY A 144 11.64 12.92 -6.76
N ASN A 145 12.49 12.35 -7.59
CA ASN A 145 12.14 11.63 -8.82
C ASN A 145 12.11 10.10 -8.61
N SER A 146 12.10 9.65 -7.37
CA SER A 146 12.04 8.24 -7.01
C SER A 146 10.84 7.92 -6.14
N ILE A 147 10.53 6.65 -6.03
CA ILE A 147 9.51 6.13 -5.13
C ILE A 147 10.11 4.99 -4.32
N LEU A 148 10.05 5.09 -3.00
CA LEU A 148 10.39 4.01 -2.09
C LEU A 148 9.14 3.15 -1.90
N MET A 149 9.21 1.91 -2.36
CA MET A 149 8.14 0.93 -2.19
C MET A 149 8.21 0.34 -0.80
N SER A 150 7.10 0.37 -0.11
CA SER A 150 7.01 -0.24 1.21
C SER A 150 6.87 -1.76 1.09
N ARG A 151 7.35 -2.45 2.12
CA ARG A 151 7.03 -3.84 2.38
C ARG A 151 6.58 -3.96 3.82
N ALA A 152 5.33 -4.33 4.00
CA ALA A 152 4.72 -4.44 5.32
C ALA A 152 5.45 -5.44 6.20
N ALA A 153 5.56 -5.14 7.49
CA ALA A 153 6.15 -6.03 8.48
C ALA A 153 5.23 -7.22 8.81
N THR A 154 3.92 -7.01 8.71
CA THR A 154 2.91 -8.01 9.05
C THR A 154 2.33 -8.66 7.80
N HIS A 155 2.05 -9.96 7.89
CA HIS A 155 1.44 -10.74 6.82
C HIS A 155 0.08 -10.16 6.40
N ALA A 156 -0.71 -9.68 7.36
CA ALA A 156 -2.01 -9.07 7.12
C ALA A 156 -2.00 -7.94 6.08
N ARG A 157 -0.89 -7.16 6.02
CA ARG A 157 -0.76 -6.01 5.14
C ARG A 157 0.06 -6.24 3.86
N LEU A 158 0.62 -7.44 3.66
CA LEU A 158 1.44 -7.72 2.46
C LEU A 158 0.66 -7.55 1.16
N ARG A 159 -0.64 -7.90 1.16
CA ARG A 159 -1.50 -7.76 -0.03
C ARG A 159 -1.68 -6.30 -0.44
N GLU A 160 -1.76 -5.39 0.53
CA GLU A 160 -1.83 -3.94 0.29
C GLU A 160 -0.55 -3.44 -0.39
N SER A 161 0.62 -3.87 0.11
CA SER A 161 1.90 -3.57 -0.54
C SER A 161 1.96 -4.11 -1.98
N LEU A 162 1.40 -5.30 -2.22
CA LEU A 162 1.36 -5.91 -3.55
C LEU A 162 0.43 -5.14 -4.51
N ILE A 163 -0.70 -4.64 -4.03
CA ILE A 163 -1.58 -3.75 -4.82
C ILE A 163 -0.78 -2.54 -5.32
N MET A 164 -0.08 -1.85 -4.41
CA MET A 164 0.70 -0.67 -4.79
C MET A 164 1.88 -1.01 -5.71
N GLU A 165 2.57 -2.14 -5.48
CA GLU A 165 3.66 -2.61 -6.37
C GLU A 165 3.15 -2.88 -7.78
N THR A 166 1.97 -3.49 -7.93
CA THR A 166 1.36 -3.75 -9.22
C THR A 166 1.00 -2.45 -9.94
N ILE A 167 0.43 -1.48 -9.21
CA ILE A 167 0.13 -0.14 -9.73
C ILE A 167 1.41 0.53 -10.24
N VAL A 168 2.46 0.61 -9.43
CA VAL A 168 3.72 1.28 -9.83
C VAL A 168 4.37 0.57 -11.01
N THR A 169 4.25 -0.75 -11.09
CA THR A 169 4.83 -1.55 -12.17
C THR A 169 4.14 -1.34 -13.51
N TYR A 170 2.82 -1.18 -13.54
CA TYR A 170 2.07 -1.19 -14.81
C TYR A 170 1.39 0.12 -15.14
N HIS A 171 0.93 0.90 -14.14
CA HIS A 171 0.11 2.07 -14.42
C HIS A 171 0.93 3.23 -15.03
N PRO A 172 0.44 3.90 -16.09
CA PRO A 172 1.15 5.00 -16.78
C PRO A 172 1.48 6.19 -15.86
N LEU A 173 0.68 6.44 -14.82
CA LEU A 173 0.93 7.51 -13.84
C LEU A 173 2.35 7.45 -13.23
N PHE A 174 2.92 6.23 -13.11
CA PHE A 174 4.22 5.99 -12.49
C PHE A 174 5.35 5.76 -13.50
N GLU A 175 5.10 5.93 -14.79
CA GLU A 175 6.08 5.66 -15.84
C GLU A 175 7.41 6.38 -15.60
N THR A 176 7.36 7.64 -15.20
CA THR A 176 8.55 8.48 -14.97
C THR A 176 9.37 8.08 -13.75
N VAL A 177 8.74 7.50 -12.72
CA VAL A 177 9.40 7.12 -11.45
C VAL A 177 9.64 5.62 -11.34
N ARG A 178 9.02 4.80 -12.19
CA ARG A 178 9.09 3.33 -12.17
C ARG A 178 10.53 2.81 -12.22
N SER A 179 11.35 3.34 -13.12
CA SER A 179 12.77 2.97 -13.25
C SER A 179 13.62 3.40 -12.06
N ASN A 180 13.12 4.32 -11.26
CA ASN A 180 13.76 4.86 -10.07
C ASN A 180 13.14 4.33 -8.78
N ALA A 181 12.29 3.31 -8.85
CA ALA A 181 11.69 2.71 -7.66
C ALA A 181 12.74 1.97 -6.83
N VAL A 182 12.79 2.31 -5.54
CA VAL A 182 13.57 1.58 -4.53
C VAL A 182 12.67 0.51 -3.94
N ARG A 183 13.03 -0.76 -4.11
CA ARG A 183 12.23 -1.91 -3.70
C ARG A 183 12.89 -2.65 -2.54
N ILE A 184 12.07 -3.01 -1.58
CA ILE A 184 12.47 -3.81 -0.43
C ILE A 184 12.01 -5.25 -0.67
N SER A 185 12.84 -6.24 -0.35
CA SER A 185 12.57 -7.64 -0.65
C SER A 185 12.92 -8.58 0.51
N GLY A 186 12.41 -9.80 0.45
CA GLY A 186 12.67 -10.84 1.45
C GLY A 186 11.99 -10.54 2.79
N HIS A 187 12.74 -10.72 3.89
CA HIS A 187 12.25 -10.51 5.26
C HIS A 187 12.46 -9.08 5.77
N GLN A 188 12.89 -8.17 4.91
CA GLN A 188 13.09 -6.78 5.24
C GLN A 188 11.75 -6.06 5.21
N SER A 189 11.48 -5.20 6.18
CA SER A 189 10.25 -4.41 6.23
C SER A 189 10.56 -2.93 6.37
N ILE A 190 9.74 -2.13 5.72
CA ILE A 190 9.66 -0.68 5.88
C ILE A 190 8.26 -0.22 5.51
N GLU A 191 7.66 0.61 6.33
CA GLU A 191 6.37 1.23 6.02
C GLU A 191 6.53 2.75 5.90
N GLY A 192 5.81 3.34 4.96
CA GLY A 192 5.98 4.76 4.63
C GLY A 192 5.60 5.72 5.75
N GLY A 193 4.83 5.27 6.74
CA GLY A 193 4.55 6.03 7.96
C GLY A 193 5.80 6.34 8.79
N ASP A 194 6.82 5.49 8.71
CA ASP A 194 8.11 5.68 9.38
C ASP A 194 9.07 6.57 8.58
N VAL A 195 8.72 7.00 7.36
CA VAL A 195 9.61 7.74 6.46
C VAL A 195 9.15 9.18 6.30
N LEU A 196 10.00 10.14 6.65
CA LEU A 196 9.73 11.58 6.51
C LEU A 196 10.72 12.22 5.54
N ILE A 197 10.21 12.83 4.48
CA ILE A 197 11.00 13.54 3.47
C ILE A 197 11.14 15.00 3.87
N GLN A 198 12.26 15.35 4.47
CA GLN A 198 12.54 16.74 4.86
C GLN A 198 12.93 17.60 3.65
N SER A 199 13.72 17.01 2.74
CA SER A 199 14.11 17.63 1.48
C SER A 199 14.51 16.55 0.47
N ASP A 200 14.93 16.95 -0.73
CA ASP A 200 15.52 16.06 -1.72
C ASP A 200 16.89 15.48 -1.30
N LYS A 201 17.48 15.98 -0.21
CA LYS A 201 18.80 15.59 0.33
C LYS A 201 18.74 14.92 1.69
N LEU A 202 17.67 15.12 2.45
CA LEU A 202 17.54 14.64 3.83
C LEU A 202 16.24 13.88 4.03
N VAL A 203 16.37 12.63 4.45
CA VAL A 203 15.27 11.75 4.79
C VAL A 203 15.44 11.26 6.23
N LEU A 204 14.37 11.24 7.01
CA LEU A 204 14.33 10.61 8.31
C LEU A 204 13.61 9.27 8.19
N ILE A 205 14.17 8.23 8.81
CA ILE A 205 13.52 6.91 8.86
C ILE A 205 13.47 6.42 10.30
N GLY A 206 12.26 6.20 10.80
CA GLY A 206 12.02 5.59 12.10
C GLY A 206 12.32 4.10 12.08
N MET A 207 13.02 3.61 13.08
CA MET A 207 13.11 2.17 13.38
C MET A 207 12.02 1.84 14.40
N SER A 208 11.06 1.05 13.97
CA SER A 208 9.87 0.70 14.74
C SER A 208 9.60 -0.81 14.71
N GLU A 209 8.43 -1.23 15.11
CA GLU A 209 7.96 -2.60 14.90
C GLU A 209 7.66 -2.88 13.42
N ARG A 210 7.43 -1.83 12.63
CA ARG A 210 7.06 -1.91 11.20
C ARG A 210 8.27 -1.74 10.27
N THR A 211 9.31 -1.02 10.72
CA THR A 211 10.53 -0.80 9.95
C THR A 211 11.72 -1.48 10.63
N SER A 212 12.18 -2.55 10.00
CA SER A 212 13.34 -3.31 10.48
C SER A 212 14.65 -2.56 10.18
N PHE A 213 15.70 -2.82 10.98
CA PHE A 213 17.04 -2.27 10.72
C PHE A 213 17.54 -2.62 9.32
N THR A 214 17.32 -3.85 8.86
CA THR A 214 17.72 -4.28 7.52
C THR A 214 16.91 -3.60 6.42
N GLY A 215 15.62 -3.33 6.67
CA GLY A 215 14.76 -2.54 5.76
C GLY A 215 15.24 -1.10 5.66
N LEU A 216 15.55 -0.46 6.79
CA LEU A 216 16.14 0.88 6.83
C LEU A 216 17.45 0.93 6.05
N MET A 217 18.37 -0.01 6.27
CA MET A 217 19.65 -0.04 5.55
C MET A 217 19.45 -0.16 4.04
N LYS A 218 18.54 -1.05 3.60
CA LYS A 218 18.26 -1.25 2.18
C LYS A 218 17.60 -0.03 1.53
N ALA A 219 16.65 0.57 2.23
CA ALA A 219 16.03 1.83 1.79
C ALA A 219 17.08 2.94 1.67
N SER A 220 17.98 3.06 2.66
CA SER A 220 19.04 4.08 2.65
C SER A 220 19.99 3.91 1.46
N GLU A 221 20.47 2.69 1.18
CA GLU A 221 21.27 2.40 0.00
C GLU A 221 20.56 2.87 -1.28
N GLY A 222 19.30 2.45 -1.46
CA GLY A 222 18.54 2.83 -2.64
C GLY A 222 18.29 4.34 -2.75
N LEU A 223 18.05 5.03 -1.63
CA LEU A 223 17.85 6.48 -1.60
C LEU A 223 19.15 7.24 -1.90
N PHE A 224 20.31 6.78 -1.41
CA PHE A 224 21.62 7.35 -1.75
C PHE A 224 21.92 7.26 -3.24
N ASP A 225 21.61 6.12 -3.87
CA ASP A 225 21.74 5.94 -5.33
C ASP A 225 20.83 6.90 -6.12
N LYS A 226 19.79 7.45 -5.50
CA LYS A 226 18.87 8.42 -6.10
C LYS A 226 19.16 9.88 -5.72
N GLY A 227 20.26 10.11 -5.01
CA GLY A 227 20.79 11.45 -4.74
C GLY A 227 20.42 12.03 -3.38
N VAL A 228 19.82 11.26 -2.50
CA VAL A 228 19.71 11.61 -1.07
C VAL A 228 21.13 11.62 -0.49
N GLU A 229 21.47 12.62 0.31
CA GLU A 229 22.82 12.77 0.88
C GLU A 229 22.87 12.28 2.34
N THR A 230 21.76 12.35 3.02
CA THR A 230 21.68 12.00 4.45
C THR A 230 20.39 11.25 4.74
N VAL A 231 20.51 10.10 5.36
CA VAL A 231 19.40 9.39 6.02
C VAL A 231 19.64 9.42 7.52
N LEU A 232 18.71 10.01 8.25
CA LEU A 232 18.75 10.06 9.70
C LEU A 232 17.88 8.93 10.26
N ALA A 233 18.51 7.94 10.87
CA ALA A 233 17.80 6.87 11.55
C ALA A 233 17.35 7.35 12.95
N VAL A 234 16.06 7.13 13.26
CA VAL A 234 15.45 7.51 14.53
C VAL A 234 14.92 6.26 15.20
N ASP A 235 15.40 5.97 16.41
CA ASP A 235 14.88 4.84 17.19
C ASP A 235 13.55 5.24 17.85
N ILE A 236 12.48 4.56 17.43
CA ILE A 236 11.13 4.81 17.94
C ILE A 236 10.87 3.80 19.08
N PRO A 237 10.50 4.29 20.28
CA PRO A 237 10.18 3.40 21.39
C PRO A 237 9.07 2.41 21.00
N LYS A 238 9.33 1.11 21.18
CA LYS A 238 8.32 0.09 20.98
C LYS A 238 7.28 0.18 22.10
N GLN A 239 6.00 0.16 21.73
CA GLN A 239 4.95 -0.03 22.71
C GLN A 239 5.05 -1.47 23.24
N ARG A 240 4.96 -1.59 24.55
CA ARG A 240 4.90 -2.89 25.24
C ARG A 240 3.47 -3.33 25.40
#